data_d81db8b61237eef507e4857cb8355701
#
_entry.id   d81db8b61237eef507e4857cb8355701
#
_cell.length_a   1.000
_cell.length_b   1.000
_cell.length_c   1.000
_cell.angle_alpha   90.00
_cell.angle_beta   90.00
_cell.angle_gamma   90.00
#
_symmetry.space_group_name_H-M   'P 1'
#
loop_
_entity.id
_entity.type
_entity.pdbx_description
1 polymer ?
#
loop_
_entity_poly.entity_id
_entity_poly.type
_entity_poly.pdbx_seq_one_letter_code
_entity_poly.pdbx_strand_id
1 'polypeptide(L)'
;MEVKVLSSIKEYQPGPQIPQRIWMPLGLPSRGTRLHDLICEGLPFEFFDRIASHLHVQREVVSKAICVSPTMLSRRAKAGRFNTVESDRLVALVAVFENALYLFENDVAAAARWMNSSNRGLGWNRPLDMMRTRVETKAVFDLIGRLERGVLV
;
A
#
# COMPACT_ATOMS: atom_id res chain seq x y z
N MET A 1 -23.77 -13.57 -44.37
CA MET A 1 -22.78 -12.54 -43.98
C MET A 1 -22.19 -12.98 -42.64
N GLU A 2 -21.09 -13.65 -42.72
CA GLU A 2 -20.37 -14.06 -41.51
C GLU A 2 -19.64 -12.87 -40.93
N VAL A 3 -19.88 -12.63 -39.67
CA VAL A 3 -19.25 -11.57 -38.91
C VAL A 3 -17.79 -11.96 -38.59
N LYS A 4 -16.89 -11.61 -39.47
CA LYS A 4 -15.44 -11.75 -39.32
C LYS A 4 -14.84 -10.61 -38.43
N VAL A 5 -15.47 -10.25 -37.31
CA VAL A 5 -15.01 -9.16 -36.44
C VAL A 5 -14.39 -9.64 -35.14
N LEU A 6 -14.42 -10.96 -34.88
CA LEU A 6 -13.93 -11.49 -33.61
C LEU A 6 -12.49 -12.04 -33.61
N SER A 7 -11.79 -11.96 -34.76
CA SER A 7 -10.43 -12.53 -34.85
C SER A 7 -9.28 -11.57 -34.59
N SER A 8 -9.55 -10.35 -34.12
CA SER A 8 -8.49 -9.36 -33.81
C SER A 8 -8.47 -8.86 -32.37
N ILE A 9 -9.26 -9.46 -31.50
CA ILE A 9 -9.03 -9.24 -30.06
C ILE A 9 -7.81 -10.08 -29.71
N LYS A 10 -6.64 -9.43 -29.73
CA LYS A 10 -5.44 -10.03 -29.14
C LYS A 10 -5.79 -10.42 -27.72
N GLU A 11 -5.80 -11.72 -27.46
CA GLU A 11 -5.96 -12.24 -26.11
C GLU A 11 -4.99 -11.49 -25.18
N TYR A 12 -5.55 -10.78 -24.20
CA TYR A 12 -4.74 -10.05 -23.23
C TYR A 12 -3.90 -11.07 -22.48
N GLN A 13 -2.62 -11.12 -22.78
CA GLN A 13 -1.67 -11.85 -21.98
C GLN A 13 -1.23 -10.92 -20.86
N PRO A 14 -1.59 -11.21 -19.59
CA PRO A 14 -1.09 -10.43 -18.47
C PRO A 14 0.43 -10.48 -18.53
N GLY A 15 1.06 -9.31 -18.48
CA GLY A 15 2.50 -9.19 -18.33
C GLY A 15 3.00 -10.01 -17.13
N PRO A 16 4.31 -10.22 -16.98
CA PRO A 16 4.85 -11.01 -15.90
C PRO A 16 4.24 -10.53 -14.58
N GLN A 17 3.51 -11.44 -13.92
CA GLN A 17 2.89 -11.13 -12.64
C GLN A 17 4.01 -10.76 -11.67
N ILE A 18 3.97 -9.52 -11.24
CA ILE A 18 4.83 -9.04 -10.17
C ILE A 18 4.65 -9.97 -8.96
N PRO A 19 5.70 -10.60 -8.45
CA PRO A 19 5.55 -11.45 -7.29
C PRO A 19 4.87 -10.65 -6.16
N GLN A 20 3.72 -11.11 -5.70
CA GLN A 20 2.97 -10.50 -4.58
C GLN A 20 3.69 -10.79 -3.25
N ARG A 21 4.96 -10.40 -3.17
CA ARG A 21 5.85 -10.82 -2.09
C ARG A 21 5.46 -10.27 -0.74
N ILE A 22 4.75 -9.14 -0.72
CA ILE A 22 4.33 -8.50 0.53
C ILE A 22 2.93 -8.92 0.96
N TRP A 23 1.99 -9.09 0.03
CA TRP A 23 0.60 -9.43 0.34
C TRP A 23 0.44 -10.84 0.88
N MET A 24 1.13 -11.79 0.28
CA MET A 24 1.05 -13.20 0.65
C MET A 24 1.49 -13.47 2.08
N PRO A 25 2.70 -13.02 2.54
CA PRO A 25 3.10 -13.15 3.93
C PRO A 25 2.18 -12.44 4.92
N LEU A 26 1.53 -11.34 4.50
CA LEU A 26 0.56 -10.64 5.33
C LEU A 26 -0.77 -11.41 5.45
N GLY A 27 -1.05 -12.35 4.57
CA GLY A 27 -2.33 -13.04 4.50
C GLY A 27 -3.45 -12.19 3.91
N LEU A 28 -3.10 -11.17 3.15
CA LEU A 28 -4.05 -10.27 2.48
C LEU A 28 -4.10 -10.54 0.98
N PRO A 29 -5.30 -10.51 0.36
CA PRO A 29 -5.39 -10.44 -1.09
C PRO A 29 -4.88 -9.08 -1.56
N SER A 30 -4.18 -9.04 -2.70
CA SER A 30 -3.61 -7.79 -3.24
C SER A 30 -4.63 -6.95 -4.02
N ARG A 31 -5.78 -7.55 -4.38
CA ARG A 31 -6.82 -6.93 -5.20
C ARG A 31 -8.11 -7.75 -5.20
N GLY A 32 -9.13 -7.19 -5.84
CA GLY A 32 -10.39 -7.88 -6.12
C GLY A 32 -11.43 -7.75 -5.03
N THR A 33 -12.55 -8.44 -5.24
CA THR A 33 -13.74 -8.35 -4.38
C THR A 33 -13.44 -8.73 -2.93
N ARG A 34 -12.62 -9.76 -2.72
CA ARG A 34 -12.25 -10.19 -1.38
C ARG A 34 -11.52 -9.13 -0.58
N LEU A 35 -10.61 -8.38 -1.22
CA LEU A 35 -9.94 -7.25 -0.56
C LEU A 35 -10.94 -6.14 -0.25
N HIS A 36 -11.82 -5.83 -1.19
CA HIS A 36 -12.89 -4.84 -1.00
C HIS A 36 -13.77 -5.21 0.20
N ASP A 37 -14.23 -6.45 0.28
CA ASP A 37 -15.07 -6.92 1.38
C ASP A 37 -14.36 -6.81 2.72
N LEU A 38 -13.08 -7.19 2.80
CA LEU A 38 -12.27 -7.05 4.01
C LEU A 38 -12.14 -5.58 4.46
N ILE A 39 -11.98 -4.65 3.54
CA ILE A 39 -11.92 -3.22 3.85
C ILE A 39 -13.28 -2.73 4.36
N CYS A 40 -14.38 -3.09 3.70
CA CYS A 40 -15.71 -2.68 4.10
C CYS A 40 -16.14 -3.24 5.46
N GLU A 41 -15.79 -4.48 5.74
CA GLU A 41 -16.03 -5.12 7.05
C GLU A 41 -15.11 -4.59 8.15
N GLY A 42 -13.99 -4.03 7.77
CA GLY A 42 -12.91 -3.61 8.65
C GLY A 42 -11.88 -4.72 8.85
N LEU A 43 -10.60 -4.41 8.65
CA LEU A 43 -9.52 -5.37 8.84
C LEU A 43 -9.45 -5.81 10.31
N PRO A 44 -9.28 -7.12 10.57
CA PRO A 44 -8.92 -7.62 11.90
C PRO A 44 -7.68 -6.90 12.45
N PHE A 45 -7.70 -6.60 13.75
CA PHE A 45 -6.62 -5.85 14.40
C PHE A 45 -5.25 -6.52 14.26
N GLU A 46 -5.20 -7.84 14.15
CA GLU A 46 -3.96 -8.60 13.98
C GLU A 46 -3.13 -8.18 12.76
N PHE A 47 -3.77 -7.65 11.71
CA PHE A 47 -3.07 -7.16 10.53
C PHE A 47 -2.20 -5.94 10.81
N PHE A 48 -2.52 -5.14 11.82
CA PHE A 48 -1.73 -3.99 12.21
C PHE A 48 -0.30 -4.40 12.60
N ASP A 49 -0.18 -5.38 13.46
CA ASP A 49 1.13 -5.86 13.93
C ASP A 49 1.87 -6.62 12.82
N ARG A 50 1.16 -7.37 12.00
CA ARG A 50 1.75 -8.03 10.83
C ARG A 50 2.32 -7.01 9.85
N ILE A 51 1.58 -5.96 9.53
CA ILE A 51 2.03 -4.89 8.64
C ILE A 51 3.25 -4.19 9.23
N ALA A 52 3.20 -3.74 10.47
CA ALA A 52 4.33 -3.08 11.11
C ALA A 52 5.60 -3.94 11.07
N SER A 53 5.48 -5.22 11.38
CA SER A 53 6.59 -6.17 11.38
C SER A 53 7.16 -6.41 9.98
N HIS A 54 6.31 -6.65 8.99
CA HIS A 54 6.75 -6.93 7.61
C HIS A 54 7.34 -5.70 6.90
N LEU A 55 6.86 -4.50 7.24
CA LEU A 55 7.39 -3.26 6.69
C LEU A 55 8.62 -2.75 7.45
N HIS A 56 9.04 -3.43 8.52
CA HIS A 56 10.10 -2.98 9.41
C HIS A 56 9.89 -1.54 9.93
N VAL A 57 8.65 -1.24 10.28
CA VAL A 57 8.21 0.08 10.75
C VAL A 57 7.65 -0.05 12.16
N GLN A 58 7.94 0.92 13.01
CA GLN A 58 7.43 0.94 14.37
C GLN A 58 5.90 1.12 14.39
N ARG A 59 5.23 0.53 15.39
CA ARG A 59 3.76 0.61 15.56
C ARG A 59 3.25 2.03 15.57
N GLU A 60 3.96 2.93 16.25
CA GLU A 60 3.63 4.34 16.37
C GLU A 60 3.64 5.04 14.99
N VAL A 61 4.57 4.67 14.15
CA VAL A 61 4.68 5.21 12.79
C VAL A 61 3.52 4.74 11.92
N VAL A 62 3.14 3.46 12.01
CA VAL A 62 1.97 2.92 11.30
C VAL A 62 0.68 3.58 11.80
N SER A 63 0.48 3.68 13.11
CA SER A 63 -0.74 4.30 13.67
C SER A 63 -0.86 5.78 13.26
N LYS A 64 0.25 6.50 13.22
CA LYS A 64 0.29 7.88 12.74
C LYS A 64 -0.03 7.98 11.25
N ALA A 65 0.53 7.08 10.44
CA ALA A 65 0.28 7.04 8.99
C ALA A 65 -1.21 6.84 8.67
N ILE A 66 -1.90 6.00 9.43
CA ILE A 66 -3.35 5.74 9.25
C ILE A 66 -4.24 6.71 10.05
N CYS A 67 -3.67 7.72 10.70
CA CYS A 67 -4.38 8.72 11.52
C CYS A 67 -5.17 8.13 12.68
N VAL A 68 -4.60 7.16 13.38
CA VAL A 68 -5.16 6.56 14.58
C VAL A 68 -4.34 6.96 15.78
N SER A 69 -4.96 7.64 16.74
CA SER A 69 -4.30 8.01 18.01
C SER A 69 -4.03 6.77 18.87
N PRO A 70 -3.10 6.83 19.86
CA PRO A 70 -2.88 5.72 20.78
C PRO A 70 -4.14 5.25 21.50
N THR A 71 -5.00 6.18 21.90
CA THR A 71 -6.30 5.88 22.55
C THR A 71 -7.23 5.13 21.60
N MET A 72 -7.32 5.58 20.34
CA MET A 72 -8.12 4.91 19.33
C MET A 72 -7.55 3.53 18.98
N LEU A 73 -6.23 3.40 18.92
CA LEU A 73 -5.57 2.11 18.67
C LEU A 73 -5.94 1.09 19.76
N SER A 74 -5.92 1.49 21.03
CA SER A 74 -6.36 0.65 22.15
C SER A 74 -7.83 0.23 22.02
N ARG A 75 -8.71 1.13 21.58
CA ARG A 75 -10.13 0.82 21.30
C ARG A 75 -10.27 -0.20 20.17
N ARG A 76 -9.50 -0.05 19.09
CA ARG A 76 -9.51 -1.00 17.96
C ARG A 76 -8.99 -2.38 18.38
N ALA A 77 -7.96 -2.42 19.21
CA ALA A 77 -7.45 -3.67 19.77
C ALA A 77 -8.53 -4.40 20.58
N LYS A 78 -9.28 -3.69 21.43
CA LYS A 78 -10.40 -4.26 22.20
C LYS A 78 -11.56 -4.69 21.32
N ALA A 79 -11.91 -3.91 20.29
CA ALA A 79 -12.98 -4.23 19.34
C ALA A 79 -12.58 -5.38 18.39
N GLY A 80 -11.29 -5.65 18.24
CA GLY A 80 -10.75 -6.69 17.37
C GLY A 80 -10.63 -6.32 15.90
N ARG A 81 -11.04 -5.12 15.49
CA ARG A 81 -10.94 -4.66 14.10
C ARG A 81 -10.94 -3.15 13.94
N PHE A 82 -10.42 -2.71 12.81
CA PHE A 82 -10.45 -1.32 12.36
C PHE A 82 -11.80 -0.99 11.68
N ASN A 83 -12.09 0.28 11.52
CA ASN A 83 -13.18 0.72 10.66
C ASN A 83 -12.76 0.72 9.17
N THR A 84 -13.71 0.97 8.27
CA THR A 84 -13.47 0.97 6.83
C THR A 84 -12.39 1.97 6.40
N VAL A 85 -12.42 3.19 6.94
CA VAL A 85 -11.46 4.25 6.57
C VAL A 85 -10.05 3.91 7.02
N GLU A 86 -9.89 3.42 8.24
CA GLU A 86 -8.61 3.00 8.79
C GLU A 86 -8.06 1.78 8.03
N SER A 87 -8.94 0.84 7.68
CA SER A 87 -8.61 -0.35 6.88
C SER A 87 -8.13 0.02 5.49
N ASP A 88 -8.81 0.96 4.84
CA ASP A 88 -8.42 1.46 3.53
C ASP A 88 -7.03 2.12 3.55
N ARG A 89 -6.75 2.89 4.60
CA ARG A 89 -5.42 3.49 4.81
C ARG A 89 -4.33 2.46 5.07
N LEU A 90 -4.61 1.40 5.83
CA LEU A 90 -3.67 0.29 6.03
C LEU A 90 -3.34 -0.41 4.71
N VAL A 91 -4.35 -0.70 3.91
CA VAL A 91 -4.17 -1.32 2.58
C VAL A 91 -3.39 -0.38 1.64
N ALA A 92 -3.71 0.91 1.64
CA ALA A 92 -2.97 1.91 0.86
C ALA A 92 -1.49 1.97 1.26
N LEU A 93 -1.18 1.90 2.55
CA LEU A 93 0.19 1.84 3.06
C LEU A 93 0.94 0.62 2.53
N VAL A 94 0.32 -0.55 2.55
CA VAL A 94 0.90 -1.78 2.01
C VAL A 94 1.16 -1.64 0.51
N ALA A 95 0.22 -1.10 -0.24
CA ALA A 95 0.34 -0.89 -1.68
C ALA A 95 1.46 0.09 -2.05
N VAL A 96 1.60 1.19 -1.33
CA VAL A 96 2.69 2.15 -1.52
C VAL A 96 4.04 1.49 -1.19
N PHE A 97 4.09 0.75 -0.09
CA PHE A 97 5.31 0.06 0.32
C PHE A 97 5.74 -1.00 -0.70
N GLU A 98 4.80 -1.72 -1.30
CA GLU A 98 5.07 -2.66 -2.40
C GLU A 98 5.77 -1.96 -3.57
N ASN A 99 5.28 -0.79 -3.99
CA ASN A 99 5.93 -0.02 -5.05
C ASN A 99 7.31 0.50 -4.63
N ALA A 100 7.48 0.90 -3.37
CA ALA A 100 8.79 1.27 -2.84
C ALA A 100 9.76 0.07 -2.84
N LEU A 101 9.30 -1.13 -2.50
CA LEU A 101 10.11 -2.34 -2.60
C LEU A 101 10.60 -2.61 -4.03
N TYR A 102 9.77 -2.31 -5.02
CA TYR A 102 10.16 -2.38 -6.42
C TYR A 102 11.32 -1.46 -6.73
N LEU A 103 11.20 -0.20 -6.34
CA LEU A 103 12.21 0.83 -6.54
C LEU A 103 13.57 0.44 -5.92
N PHE A 104 13.54 -0.29 -4.81
CA PHE A 104 14.72 -0.73 -4.07
C PHE A 104 15.05 -2.22 -4.25
N GLU A 105 14.62 -2.84 -5.35
CA GLU A 105 14.95 -4.24 -5.70
C GLU A 105 14.64 -5.24 -4.57
N ASN A 106 13.54 -5.03 -3.86
CA ASN A 106 13.07 -5.80 -2.69
C ASN A 106 13.94 -5.68 -1.42
N ASP A 107 14.77 -4.65 -1.31
CA ASP A 107 15.43 -4.32 -0.06
C ASP A 107 14.45 -3.62 0.89
N VAL A 108 13.87 -4.39 1.82
CA VAL A 108 12.87 -3.92 2.78
C VAL A 108 13.42 -2.78 3.64
N ALA A 109 14.66 -2.89 4.10
CA ALA A 109 15.28 -1.87 4.94
C ALA A 109 15.50 -0.56 4.18
N ALA A 110 15.92 -0.62 2.93
CA ALA A 110 16.07 0.56 2.06
C ALA A 110 14.72 1.21 1.77
N ALA A 111 13.69 0.43 1.45
CA ALA A 111 12.33 0.92 1.24
C ALA A 111 11.78 1.59 2.51
N ALA A 112 11.96 0.99 3.68
CA ALA A 112 11.53 1.56 4.97
C ALA A 112 12.23 2.88 5.27
N ARG A 113 13.53 2.98 5.03
CA ARG A 113 14.29 4.23 5.19
C ARG A 113 13.77 5.32 4.25
N TRP A 114 13.54 4.99 2.97
CA TRP A 114 13.00 5.93 2.01
C TRP A 114 11.60 6.42 2.41
N MET A 115 10.72 5.53 2.78
CA MET A 115 9.37 5.85 3.25
C MET A 115 9.38 6.79 4.47
N ASN A 116 10.42 6.73 5.28
CA ASN A 116 10.59 7.53 6.50
C ASN A 116 11.46 8.78 6.29
N SER A 117 11.93 9.04 5.10
CA SER A 117 12.80 10.18 4.76
C SER A 117 12.05 11.28 4.04
N SER A 118 12.38 12.54 4.35
CA SER A 118 11.86 13.70 3.63
C SER A 118 12.28 13.65 2.16
N ASN A 119 11.34 13.94 1.26
CA ASN A 119 11.59 13.87 -0.16
C ASN A 119 11.23 15.18 -0.87
N ARG A 120 12.15 15.70 -1.68
CA ARG A 120 11.95 16.94 -2.44
C ARG A 120 10.73 16.85 -3.37
N GLY A 121 10.54 15.72 -4.04
CA GLY A 121 9.40 15.48 -4.93
C GLY A 121 8.03 15.46 -4.24
N LEU A 122 8.01 15.44 -2.91
CA LEU A 122 6.81 15.52 -2.07
C LEU A 122 6.77 16.81 -1.23
N GLY A 123 7.44 17.88 -1.69
CA GLY A 123 7.50 19.12 -0.92
C GLY A 123 8.19 18.95 0.44
N TRP A 124 9.22 18.12 0.51
CA TRP A 124 9.97 17.78 1.72
C TRP A 124 9.19 16.99 2.79
N ASN A 125 8.02 16.47 2.43
CA ASN A 125 7.30 15.54 3.28
C ASN A 125 7.87 14.11 3.16
N ARG A 126 7.69 13.32 4.21
CA ARG A 126 7.98 11.89 4.18
C ARG A 126 6.81 11.15 3.51
N PRO A 127 7.06 10.12 2.69
CA PRO A 127 5.98 9.30 2.13
C PRO A 127 5.01 8.78 3.20
N LEU A 128 5.50 8.36 4.35
CA LEU A 128 4.66 7.90 5.49
C LEU A 128 3.71 8.97 6.04
N ASP A 129 4.04 10.24 5.93
CA ASP A 129 3.17 11.34 6.36
C ASP A 129 2.09 11.69 5.33
N MET A 130 2.15 11.09 4.15
CA MET A 130 1.25 11.35 3.02
C MET A 130 0.31 10.17 2.72
N MET A 131 -0.16 9.51 3.78
CA MET A 131 -1.10 8.37 3.67
C MET A 131 -2.52 8.71 4.14
N ARG A 132 -2.79 9.97 4.50
CA ARG A 132 -4.07 10.38 5.08
C ARG A 132 -5.20 10.49 4.07
N THR A 133 -4.87 10.97 2.87
CA THR A 133 -5.84 11.22 1.81
C THR A 133 -5.45 10.51 0.51
N ARG A 134 -6.42 10.28 -0.37
CA ARG A 134 -6.17 9.72 -1.70
C ARG A 134 -5.24 10.60 -2.54
N VAL A 135 -5.35 11.93 -2.40
CA VAL A 135 -4.52 12.89 -3.14
C VAL A 135 -3.06 12.77 -2.70
N GLU A 136 -2.81 12.68 -1.40
CA GLU A 136 -1.47 12.49 -0.85
C GLU A 136 -0.86 11.15 -1.28
N THR A 137 -1.62 10.06 -1.12
CA THR A 137 -1.20 8.72 -1.53
C THR A 137 -0.88 8.65 -3.02
N LYS A 138 -1.73 9.28 -3.86
CA LYS A 138 -1.49 9.37 -5.30
C LYS A 138 -0.18 10.11 -5.60
N ALA A 139 0.13 11.19 -4.91
CA ALA A 139 1.38 11.92 -5.09
C ALA A 139 2.61 11.05 -4.82
N VAL A 140 2.53 10.18 -3.80
CA VAL A 140 3.61 9.22 -3.51
C VAL A 140 3.75 8.18 -4.62
N PHE A 141 2.65 7.60 -5.12
CA PHE A 141 2.68 6.67 -6.26
C PHE A 141 3.27 7.33 -7.52
N ASP A 142 2.85 8.56 -7.81
CA ASP A 142 3.35 9.29 -8.98
C ASP A 142 4.86 9.58 -8.85
N LEU A 143 5.35 9.88 -7.65
CA LEU A 143 6.78 10.06 -7.41
C LEU A 143 7.56 8.76 -7.63
N ILE A 144 7.11 7.65 -7.06
CA ILE A 144 7.75 6.34 -7.25
C ILE A 144 7.82 6.01 -8.74
N GLY A 145 6.72 6.17 -9.47
CA GLY A 145 6.69 5.92 -10.91
C GLY A 145 7.63 6.82 -11.72
N ARG A 146 7.87 8.06 -11.28
CA ARG A 146 8.89 8.93 -11.91
C ARG A 146 10.30 8.46 -11.61
N LEU A 147 10.58 8.08 -10.37
CA LEU A 147 11.90 7.56 -9.98
C LEU A 147 12.24 6.26 -10.71
N GLU A 148 11.28 5.35 -10.87
CA GLU A 148 11.44 4.11 -11.65
C GLU A 148 11.81 4.37 -13.11
N ARG A 149 11.30 5.45 -13.69
CA ARG A 149 11.61 5.87 -15.07
C ARG A 149 12.86 6.74 -15.17
N GLY A 150 13.57 6.96 -14.07
CA GLY A 150 14.78 7.78 -14.04
C GLY A 150 14.53 9.28 -14.23
N VAL A 151 13.31 9.76 -13.96
CA VAL A 151 12.99 11.19 -14.01
C VAL A 151 13.49 11.86 -12.75
N LEU A 152 14.41 12.81 -12.92
CA LEU A 152 14.91 13.63 -11.80
C LEU A 152 13.80 14.51 -11.23
N VAL A 153 13.74 14.62 -9.91
CA VAL A 153 12.74 15.36 -9.15
C VAL A 153 13.41 16.37 -8.23
#